data_80c310be1d3ce8fc8ac12e3d5e23f49d
#
_entry.id   80c310be1d3ce8fc8ac12e3d5e23f49d
#
_cell.length_a   1.000
_cell.length_b   1.000
_cell.length_c   1.000
_cell.angle_alpha   90.00
_cell.angle_beta   90.00
_cell.angle_gamma   90.00
#
_symmetry.space_group_name_H-M   'P 1'
#
loop_
_entity.id
_entity.type
_entity.pdbx_description
1 polymer ?
#
loop_
_entity_poly.entity_id
_entity_poly.type
_entity_poly.pdbx_seq_one_letter_code
_entity_poly.pdbx_strand_id
1 'polypeptide(L)'
;KDDDFSKVNNLRSFIEAGYKWGDSFVTISDPDWVANRYHRKSSVGLQQRLNIFNPIDVNMRNSPSQIVDDILKIGKCDVLYGYPTNIFLVAKEVERRGNKIIKPRIVVTNGELLEPRMREYINNVFDTKLYDFYTTEEFKRIAWECEQHEGYHIDMESVVLEFVKDGKQVPKGERGEIIITSLYNYTMPLIRYRQGDIG
;
A
#
# COMPACT_ATOMS: atom_id res chain seq x y z
N LYS A 1 -18.92 -0.39 9.52
CA LYS A 1 -18.22 -1.54 10.17
C LYS A 1 -17.08 -2.07 9.29
N ASP A 2 -17.32 -2.31 7.99
CA ASP A 2 -16.31 -2.89 7.09
C ASP A 2 -15.12 -1.95 6.86
N ASP A 3 -15.37 -0.64 6.72
CA ASP A 3 -14.33 0.38 6.61
C ASP A 3 -13.45 0.49 7.89
N ASP A 4 -14.03 0.29 9.06
CA ASP A 4 -13.30 0.40 10.33
C ASP A 4 -12.39 -0.82 10.53
N PHE A 5 -12.85 -2.00 10.17
CA PHE A 5 -12.06 -3.21 10.21
C PHE A 5 -10.84 -3.14 9.26
N SER A 6 -11.07 -2.70 8.02
CA SER A 6 -10.00 -2.50 7.04
C SER A 6 -8.94 -1.49 7.52
N LYS A 7 -9.37 -0.41 8.22
CA LYS A 7 -8.44 0.60 8.77
C LYS A 7 -7.56 0.03 9.89
N VAL A 8 -8.13 -0.79 10.77
CA VAL A 8 -7.37 -1.44 11.86
C VAL A 8 -6.32 -2.38 11.29
N ASN A 9 -6.71 -3.21 10.32
CA ASN A 9 -5.77 -4.10 9.65
C ASN A 9 -4.65 -3.34 8.93
N ASN A 10 -4.99 -2.25 8.24
CA ASN A 10 -3.99 -1.40 7.60
C ASN A 10 -3.01 -0.82 8.61
N LEU A 11 -3.49 -0.33 9.76
CA LEU A 11 -2.63 0.25 10.79
C LEU A 11 -1.61 -0.78 11.31
N ARG A 12 -2.02 -2.05 11.52
CA ARG A 12 -1.13 -3.12 11.97
C ARG A 12 0.09 -3.27 11.05
N SER A 13 -0.12 -3.40 9.74
CA SER A 13 1.00 -3.58 8.80
C SER A 13 1.93 -2.37 8.71
N PHE A 14 1.40 -1.16 8.85
CA PHE A 14 2.26 0.03 8.92
C PHE A 14 3.06 0.11 10.22
N ILE A 15 2.48 -0.32 11.35
CA ILE A 15 3.22 -0.44 12.63
C ILE A 15 4.35 -1.45 12.50
N GLU A 16 4.09 -2.61 11.89
CA GLU A 16 5.11 -3.63 11.62
C GLU A 16 6.19 -3.14 10.64
N ALA A 17 5.83 -2.33 9.66
CA ALA A 17 6.78 -1.63 8.80
C ALA A 17 7.55 -0.51 9.52
N GLY A 18 7.23 -0.23 10.79
CA GLY A 18 7.92 0.75 11.61
C GLY A 18 7.24 2.11 11.72
N TYR A 19 5.97 2.26 11.30
CA TYR A 19 5.20 3.48 11.50
C TYR A 19 5.12 3.85 12.99
N LYS A 20 5.33 5.12 13.29
CA LYS A 20 5.23 5.69 14.63
C LYS A 20 4.13 6.73 14.69
N TRP A 21 3.52 6.86 15.85
CA TRP A 21 2.55 7.92 16.10
C TRP A 21 3.15 9.30 15.81
N GLY A 22 2.45 10.09 15.01
CA GLY A 22 2.90 11.43 14.62
C GLY A 22 3.81 11.46 13.40
N ASP A 23 4.10 10.31 12.76
CA ASP A 23 4.79 10.29 11.48
C ASP A 23 3.99 11.04 10.41
N SER A 24 4.68 11.83 9.61
CA SER A 24 4.13 12.45 8.42
C SER A 24 3.94 11.40 7.33
N PHE A 25 2.68 11.15 6.97
CA PHE A 25 2.29 10.13 6.01
C PHE A 25 1.89 10.79 4.68
N VAL A 26 2.70 10.60 3.64
CA VAL A 26 2.44 11.13 2.30
C VAL A 26 1.98 10.02 1.38
N THR A 27 0.84 10.21 0.74
CA THR A 27 0.26 9.26 -0.23
C THR A 27 0.29 9.87 -1.62
N ILE A 28 0.90 9.18 -2.58
CA ILE A 28 0.77 9.50 -4.00
C ILE A 28 -0.45 8.73 -4.51
N SER A 29 -1.56 9.41 -4.71
CA SER A 29 -2.87 8.79 -4.93
C SER A 29 -3.65 9.41 -6.08
N ASP A 30 -4.63 8.65 -6.60
CA ASP A 30 -5.55 9.16 -7.62
C ASP A 30 -6.51 10.18 -6.99
N PRO A 31 -6.64 11.39 -7.55
CA PRO A 31 -7.51 12.43 -7.02
C PRO A 31 -8.98 12.03 -6.99
N ASP A 32 -9.46 11.20 -7.93
CA ASP A 32 -10.84 10.73 -7.94
C ASP A 32 -11.11 9.78 -6.78
N TRP A 33 -10.14 8.92 -6.43
CA TRP A 33 -10.23 8.05 -5.27
C TRP A 33 -10.22 8.86 -3.96
N VAL A 34 -9.40 9.91 -3.89
CA VAL A 34 -9.35 10.84 -2.75
C VAL A 34 -10.70 11.55 -2.57
N ALA A 35 -11.27 12.09 -3.65
CA ALA A 35 -12.57 12.76 -3.62
C ALA A 35 -13.67 11.82 -3.08
N ASN A 36 -13.70 10.57 -3.56
CA ASN A 36 -14.66 9.57 -3.10
C ASN A 36 -14.47 9.19 -1.62
N ARG A 37 -13.24 9.18 -1.11
CA ARG A 37 -12.94 8.91 0.31
C ARG A 37 -13.52 10.00 1.21
N TYR A 38 -13.39 11.27 0.85
CA TYR A 38 -13.91 12.41 1.64
C TYR A 38 -15.43 12.53 1.62
N HIS A 39 -16.11 12.01 0.60
CA HIS A 39 -17.58 11.94 0.56
C HIS A 39 -18.17 10.92 1.56
N ARG A 40 -17.41 9.95 2.02
CA ARG A 40 -17.83 8.96 3.03
C ARG A 40 -17.60 9.47 4.46
N LYS A 41 -18.42 10.41 4.89
CA LYS A 41 -18.27 11.25 6.11
C LYS A 41 -18.31 10.54 7.48
N SER A 42 -18.27 9.24 7.68
CA SER A 42 -18.68 8.66 8.97
C SER A 42 -17.62 8.40 10.04
N SER A 43 -16.31 8.40 9.74
CA SER A 43 -15.32 8.06 10.77
C SER A 43 -14.01 8.89 10.77
N VAL A 44 -13.92 9.87 9.89
CA VAL A 44 -12.70 10.68 9.72
C VAL A 44 -12.37 11.56 10.93
N GLY A 45 -13.39 11.94 11.72
CA GLY A 45 -13.24 12.94 12.77
C GLY A 45 -12.34 12.57 13.94
N LEU A 46 -12.37 11.32 14.41
CA LEU A 46 -11.58 10.91 15.59
C LEU A 46 -10.12 10.62 15.20
N GLN A 47 -9.89 9.96 14.09
CA GLN A 47 -8.55 9.65 13.59
C GLN A 47 -7.76 10.92 13.26
N GLN A 48 -8.42 11.92 12.62
CA GLN A 48 -7.81 13.23 12.36
C GLN A 48 -7.53 14.00 13.64
N ARG A 49 -8.46 13.98 14.62
CA ARG A 49 -8.25 14.64 15.92
C ARG A 49 -7.11 14.03 16.72
N LEU A 50 -6.93 12.73 16.61
CA LEU A 50 -5.86 12.01 17.31
C LEU A 50 -4.56 11.96 16.49
N ASN A 51 -4.53 12.52 15.29
CA ASN A 51 -3.40 12.48 14.36
C ASN A 51 -2.86 11.06 14.11
N ILE A 52 -3.78 10.08 14.15
CA ILE A 52 -3.48 8.68 13.86
C ILE A 52 -3.70 8.48 12.37
N PHE A 53 -2.65 8.12 11.65
CA PHE A 53 -2.74 7.73 10.26
C PHE A 53 -3.50 8.76 9.41
N ASN A 54 -2.97 9.98 9.36
CA ASN A 54 -3.56 11.09 8.61
C ASN A 54 -2.75 11.32 7.32
N PRO A 55 -3.08 10.64 6.20
CA PRO A 55 -2.33 10.77 4.97
C PRO A 55 -2.53 12.14 4.35
N ILE A 56 -1.45 12.72 3.87
CA ILE A 56 -1.44 13.90 3.01
C ILE A 56 -1.37 13.41 1.57
N ASP A 57 -2.42 13.66 0.81
CA ASP A 57 -2.53 13.18 -0.56
C ASP A 57 -1.83 14.10 -1.55
N VAL A 58 -0.96 13.54 -2.39
CA VAL A 58 -0.31 14.17 -3.53
C VAL A 58 -0.87 13.54 -4.81
N ASN A 59 -1.23 14.35 -5.78
CA ASN A 59 -1.87 13.90 -7.01
C ASN A 59 -0.90 13.10 -7.89
N MET A 60 -1.19 11.80 -8.08
CA MET A 60 -0.38 10.91 -8.92
C MET A 60 -0.36 11.28 -10.41
N ARG A 61 -1.31 12.09 -10.89
CA ARG A 61 -1.39 12.55 -12.30
C ARG A 61 -0.44 13.72 -12.59
N ASN A 62 0.16 14.31 -11.55
CA ASN A 62 1.19 15.34 -11.71
C ASN A 62 2.47 14.73 -12.29
N SER A 63 3.29 15.57 -12.93
CA SER A 63 4.63 15.14 -13.34
C SER A 63 5.48 14.76 -12.12
N PRO A 64 6.48 13.87 -12.25
CA PRO A 64 7.36 13.50 -11.14
C PRO A 64 8.00 14.73 -10.47
N SER A 65 8.35 15.74 -11.26
CA SER A 65 8.90 17.00 -10.76
C SER A 65 7.90 17.74 -9.84
N GLN A 66 6.64 17.85 -10.26
CA GLN A 66 5.58 18.47 -9.44
C GLN A 66 5.29 17.68 -8.17
N ILE A 67 5.27 16.34 -8.25
CA ILE A 67 5.09 15.47 -7.09
C ILE A 67 6.20 15.71 -6.07
N VAL A 68 7.45 15.77 -6.51
CA VAL A 68 8.60 16.08 -5.64
C VAL A 68 8.45 17.47 -5.01
N ASP A 69 8.06 18.49 -5.79
CA ASP A 69 7.83 19.84 -5.27
C ASP A 69 6.71 19.88 -4.21
N ASP A 70 5.62 19.13 -4.44
CA ASP A 70 4.51 19.05 -3.49
C ASP A 70 4.94 18.36 -2.19
N ILE A 71 5.72 17.26 -2.26
CA ILE A 71 6.30 16.60 -1.09
C ILE A 71 7.24 17.55 -0.33
N LEU A 72 8.06 18.32 -1.02
CA LEU A 72 8.96 19.28 -0.40
C LEU A 72 8.21 20.43 0.30
N LYS A 73 7.07 20.89 -0.24
CA LYS A 73 6.19 21.87 0.41
C LYS A 73 5.58 21.35 1.70
N ILE A 74 5.28 20.05 1.78
CA ILE A 74 4.82 19.39 3.02
C ILE A 74 5.91 19.45 4.10
N GLY A 75 7.18 19.44 3.69
CA GLY A 75 8.35 19.62 4.53
C GLY A 75 8.84 18.35 5.21
N LYS A 76 7.96 17.47 5.66
CA LYS A 76 8.32 16.19 6.28
C LYS A 76 7.58 15.03 5.60
N CYS A 77 8.31 13.96 5.30
CA CYS A 77 7.77 12.73 4.74
C CYS A 77 8.45 11.55 5.46
N ASP A 78 7.84 11.03 6.52
CA ASP A 78 8.35 9.85 7.22
C ASP A 78 7.93 8.57 6.53
N VAL A 79 6.69 8.55 6.02
CA VAL A 79 6.13 7.44 5.25
C VAL A 79 5.72 7.95 3.87
N LEU A 80 6.22 7.29 2.84
CA LEU A 80 5.84 7.51 1.44
C LEU A 80 5.10 6.28 0.93
N TYR A 81 3.85 6.48 0.49
CA TYR A 81 2.96 5.41 0.04
C TYR A 81 2.42 5.68 -1.36
N GLY A 82 2.38 4.65 -2.21
CA GLY A 82 1.84 4.78 -3.57
C GLY A 82 2.10 3.56 -4.44
N TYR A 83 1.74 3.67 -5.72
CA TYR A 83 2.03 2.62 -6.69
C TYR A 83 3.53 2.52 -6.98
N PRO A 84 4.08 1.30 -7.20
CA PRO A 84 5.48 1.07 -7.56
C PRO A 84 5.99 2.00 -8.65
N THR A 85 5.23 2.13 -9.75
CA THR A 85 5.60 2.99 -10.87
C THR A 85 5.75 4.45 -10.47
N ASN A 86 4.82 4.99 -9.67
CA ASN A 86 4.87 6.39 -9.23
C ASN A 86 6.04 6.64 -8.28
N ILE A 87 6.24 5.74 -7.30
CA ILE A 87 7.36 5.83 -6.36
C ILE A 87 8.70 5.76 -7.11
N PHE A 88 8.82 4.88 -8.10
CA PHE A 88 10.01 4.75 -8.93
C PHE A 88 10.31 6.03 -9.74
N LEU A 89 9.30 6.66 -10.34
CA LEU A 89 9.45 7.92 -11.07
C LEU A 89 9.84 9.07 -10.13
N VAL A 90 9.28 9.11 -8.94
CA VAL A 90 9.67 10.07 -7.88
C VAL A 90 11.11 9.83 -7.44
N ALA A 91 11.53 8.58 -7.25
CA ALA A 91 12.91 8.25 -6.91
C ALA A 91 13.90 8.74 -7.99
N LYS A 92 13.58 8.52 -9.27
CA LYS A 92 14.39 9.06 -10.39
C LYS A 92 14.51 10.57 -10.36
N GLU A 93 13.44 11.27 -10.07
CA GLU A 93 13.46 12.74 -10.00
C GLU A 93 14.25 13.24 -8.78
N VAL A 94 14.14 12.55 -7.65
CA VAL A 94 14.94 12.84 -6.43
C VAL A 94 16.43 12.64 -6.72
N GLU A 95 16.82 11.55 -7.39
CA GLU A 95 18.20 11.32 -7.78
C GLU A 95 18.71 12.40 -8.75
N ARG A 96 17.91 12.77 -9.76
CA ARG A 96 18.23 13.83 -10.72
C ARG A 96 18.49 15.19 -10.07
N ARG A 97 17.75 15.51 -8.99
CA ARG A 97 17.92 16.78 -8.24
C ARG A 97 19.07 16.76 -7.23
N GLY A 98 19.75 15.65 -7.09
CA GLY A 98 20.76 15.44 -6.07
C GLY A 98 20.18 14.80 -4.81
N ASN A 99 20.54 13.58 -4.57
CA ASN A 99 20.05 12.70 -3.49
C ASN A 99 19.90 13.40 -2.14
N LYS A 100 18.94 12.96 -1.33
CA LYS A 100 18.67 13.39 0.06
C LYS A 100 17.74 14.59 0.24
N ILE A 101 17.09 15.07 -0.81
CA ILE A 101 16.05 16.12 -0.68
C ILE A 101 14.76 15.62 -0.05
N ILE A 102 14.43 14.33 -0.24
CA ILE A 102 13.31 13.60 0.40
C ILE A 102 13.90 12.34 1.02
N LYS A 103 13.62 12.11 2.30
CA LYS A 103 14.13 10.95 3.05
C LYS A 103 13.00 10.28 3.84
N PRO A 104 12.14 9.51 3.20
CA PRO A 104 11.15 8.74 3.91
C PRO A 104 11.87 7.64 4.72
N ARG A 105 11.44 7.45 5.95
CA ARG A 105 11.92 6.36 6.80
C ARG A 105 11.30 5.02 6.40
N ILE A 106 10.12 5.08 5.81
CA ILE A 106 9.36 3.95 5.31
C ILE A 106 8.84 4.29 3.91
N VAL A 107 9.04 3.38 2.97
CA VAL A 107 8.38 3.39 1.67
C VAL A 107 7.48 2.17 1.57
N VAL A 108 6.23 2.37 1.17
CA VAL A 108 5.28 1.27 0.98
C VAL A 108 4.66 1.37 -0.42
N THR A 109 4.68 0.28 -1.14
CA THR A 109 4.04 0.15 -2.45
C THR A 109 2.82 -0.77 -2.39
N ASN A 110 1.91 -0.61 -3.36
CA ASN A 110 0.73 -1.46 -3.50
C ASN A 110 0.13 -1.38 -4.90
N GLY A 111 -0.77 -2.32 -5.22
CA GLY A 111 -1.68 -2.24 -6.38
C GLY A 111 -1.06 -2.50 -7.75
N GLU A 112 0.24 -2.61 -7.85
CA GLU A 112 0.97 -2.99 -9.06
C GLU A 112 2.06 -4.00 -8.70
N LEU A 113 2.54 -4.75 -9.70
CA LEU A 113 3.68 -5.65 -9.51
C LEU A 113 4.95 -4.83 -9.21
N LEU A 114 5.55 -5.05 -8.07
CA LEU A 114 6.85 -4.49 -7.72
C LEU A 114 7.99 -5.36 -8.28
N GLU A 115 8.61 -4.90 -9.35
CA GLU A 115 9.76 -5.59 -9.92
C GLU A 115 10.99 -5.50 -8.98
N PRO A 116 11.82 -6.56 -8.88
CA PRO A 116 13.01 -6.56 -8.04
C PRO A 116 13.97 -5.39 -8.32
N ARG A 117 14.15 -5.02 -9.59
CA ARG A 117 14.99 -3.87 -9.98
C ARG A 117 14.42 -2.53 -9.53
N MET A 118 13.09 -2.37 -9.54
CA MET A 118 12.44 -1.17 -9.00
C MET A 118 12.66 -1.06 -7.51
N ARG A 119 12.47 -2.17 -6.77
CA ARG A 119 12.71 -2.24 -5.32
C ARG A 119 14.14 -1.82 -4.97
N GLU A 120 15.12 -2.42 -5.62
CA GLU A 120 16.53 -2.12 -5.39
C GLU A 120 16.85 -0.65 -5.64
N TYR A 121 16.37 -0.10 -6.76
CA TYR A 121 16.57 1.30 -7.11
C TYR A 121 15.94 2.25 -6.09
N ILE A 122 14.69 2.02 -5.71
CA ILE A 122 13.97 2.84 -4.73
C ILE A 122 14.67 2.80 -3.36
N ASN A 123 15.08 1.61 -2.91
CA ASN A 123 15.81 1.44 -1.66
C ASN A 123 17.12 2.23 -1.65
N ASN A 124 17.87 2.18 -2.75
CA ASN A 124 19.14 2.88 -2.88
C ASN A 124 18.98 4.41 -2.89
N VAL A 125 17.99 4.93 -3.61
CA VAL A 125 17.75 6.38 -3.71
C VAL A 125 17.30 6.98 -2.38
N PHE A 126 16.37 6.32 -1.71
CA PHE A 126 15.81 6.81 -0.44
C PHE A 126 16.59 6.37 0.80
N ASP A 127 17.56 5.47 0.65
CA ASP A 127 18.31 4.86 1.76
C ASP A 127 17.39 4.27 2.83
N THR A 128 16.41 3.47 2.37
CA THR A 128 15.36 2.87 3.21
C THR A 128 14.98 1.47 2.74
N LYS A 129 14.22 0.76 3.55
CA LYS A 129 13.57 -0.50 3.16
C LYS A 129 12.17 -0.20 2.63
N LEU A 130 11.88 -0.71 1.43
CA LEU A 130 10.57 -0.68 0.84
C LEU A 130 9.78 -1.92 1.23
N TYR A 131 8.54 -1.73 1.66
CA TYR A 131 7.56 -2.78 1.93
C TYR A 131 6.51 -2.81 0.80
N ASP A 132 6.08 -3.98 0.41
CA ASP A 132 5.04 -4.13 -0.60
C ASP A 132 3.77 -4.76 -0.01
N PHE A 133 2.61 -4.24 -0.43
CA PHE A 133 1.30 -4.72 0.01
C PHE A 133 0.52 -5.25 -1.19
N TYR A 134 0.06 -6.48 -1.11
CA TYR A 134 -0.85 -7.03 -2.07
C TYR A 134 -2.27 -6.55 -1.76
N THR A 135 -2.81 -5.75 -2.67
CA THR A 135 -4.12 -5.09 -2.52
C THR A 135 -4.95 -5.25 -3.79
N THR A 136 -6.27 -5.29 -3.64
CA THR A 136 -7.23 -5.22 -4.75
C THR A 136 -8.37 -4.27 -4.40
N GLU A 137 -9.12 -3.83 -5.40
CA GLU A 137 -10.28 -2.96 -5.16
C GLU A 137 -11.39 -3.68 -4.38
N GLU A 138 -11.60 -4.97 -4.63
CA GLU A 138 -12.67 -5.78 -4.04
C GLU A 138 -12.41 -6.12 -2.57
N PHE A 139 -11.16 -6.44 -2.23
CA PHE A 139 -10.80 -6.96 -0.90
C PHE A 139 -9.97 -5.97 -0.07
N LYS A 140 -9.52 -4.87 -0.67
CA LYS A 140 -8.54 -3.94 -0.08
C LYS A 140 -7.19 -4.64 0.10
N ARG A 141 -6.56 -4.54 1.27
CA ARG A 141 -5.33 -5.27 1.51
C ARG A 141 -5.62 -6.74 1.81
N ILE A 142 -4.90 -7.60 1.13
CA ILE A 142 -4.99 -9.06 1.23
C ILE A 142 -3.78 -9.62 1.96
N ALA A 143 -2.60 -9.08 1.66
CA ALA A 143 -1.36 -9.52 2.26
C ALA A 143 -0.31 -8.38 2.27
N TRP A 144 0.72 -8.52 3.10
CA TRP A 144 1.73 -7.50 3.33
C TRP A 144 3.08 -8.10 3.70
N GLU A 145 4.17 -7.44 3.30
CA GLU A 145 5.52 -7.81 3.69
C GLU A 145 5.87 -7.32 5.09
N CYS A 146 6.63 -8.11 5.84
CA CYS A 146 7.32 -7.69 7.05
C CYS A 146 8.80 -7.36 6.77
N GLU A 147 9.54 -7.04 7.81
CA GLU A 147 10.97 -6.67 7.73
C GLU A 147 11.89 -7.76 7.17
N GLN A 148 11.45 -9.02 7.14
CA GLN A 148 12.21 -10.14 6.57
C GLN A 148 12.22 -10.14 5.04
N HIS A 149 11.18 -9.58 4.38
CA HIS A 149 11.00 -9.55 2.93
C HIS A 149 11.07 -10.93 2.24
N GLU A 150 10.68 -12.00 2.96
CA GLU A 150 10.68 -13.38 2.47
C GLU A 150 9.28 -13.85 2.03
N GLY A 151 8.42 -12.93 1.61
CA GLY A 151 7.05 -13.19 1.19
C GLY A 151 6.04 -12.31 1.90
N TYR A 152 4.76 -12.70 1.83
CA TYR A 152 3.67 -11.89 2.35
C TYR A 152 2.94 -12.61 3.48
N HIS A 153 2.67 -11.88 4.55
CA HIS A 153 1.71 -12.29 5.58
C HIS A 153 0.30 -12.06 5.05
N ILE A 154 -0.50 -13.13 5.01
CA ILE A 154 -1.90 -13.05 4.59
C ILE A 154 -2.74 -12.50 5.76
N ASP A 155 -3.64 -11.57 5.48
CA ASP A 155 -4.62 -11.06 6.43
C ASP A 155 -5.74 -12.11 6.66
N MET A 156 -5.42 -13.20 7.34
CA MET A 156 -6.32 -14.34 7.57
C MET A 156 -7.58 -13.99 8.35
N GLU A 157 -7.61 -12.85 9.02
CA GLU A 157 -8.80 -12.29 9.66
C GLU A 157 -9.78 -11.66 8.65
N SER A 158 -9.29 -11.30 7.46
CA SER A 158 -10.03 -10.62 6.41
C SER A 158 -10.43 -11.53 5.27
N VAL A 159 -9.54 -12.46 4.91
CA VAL A 159 -9.67 -13.28 3.70
C VAL A 159 -9.20 -14.71 3.92
N VAL A 160 -9.79 -15.63 3.14
CA VAL A 160 -9.21 -16.95 2.89
C VAL A 160 -8.66 -16.96 1.48
N LEU A 161 -7.40 -17.36 1.31
CA LEU A 161 -6.75 -17.56 0.01
C LEU A 161 -6.62 -19.03 -0.31
N GLU A 162 -6.98 -19.38 -1.55
CA GLU A 162 -6.73 -20.68 -2.15
C GLU A 162 -5.84 -20.47 -3.38
N PHE A 163 -4.85 -21.33 -3.57
CA PHE A 163 -4.00 -21.33 -4.76
C PHE A 163 -4.37 -22.54 -5.61
N VAL A 164 -4.91 -22.33 -6.82
CA VAL A 164 -5.57 -23.35 -7.60
C VAL A 164 -4.99 -23.43 -9.01
N LYS A 165 -4.74 -24.67 -9.49
CA LYS A 165 -4.37 -24.99 -10.86
C LYS A 165 -5.20 -26.16 -11.35
N ASP A 166 -5.80 -26.04 -12.53
CA ASP A 166 -6.68 -27.09 -13.13
C ASP A 166 -7.82 -27.54 -12.17
N GLY A 167 -8.38 -26.59 -11.42
CA GLY A 167 -9.49 -26.82 -10.48
C GLY A 167 -9.08 -27.50 -9.17
N LYS A 168 -7.80 -27.71 -8.90
CA LYS A 168 -7.28 -28.34 -7.68
C LYS A 168 -6.34 -27.39 -6.95
N GLN A 169 -6.34 -27.46 -5.62
CA GLN A 169 -5.38 -26.74 -4.80
C GLN A 169 -3.96 -27.24 -5.13
N VAL A 170 -3.03 -26.28 -5.31
CA VAL A 170 -1.61 -26.63 -5.58
C VAL A 170 -0.88 -26.97 -4.28
N PRO A 171 0.13 -27.84 -4.35
CA PRO A 171 1.03 -28.09 -3.23
C PRO A 171 1.80 -26.82 -2.80
N LYS A 172 2.28 -26.81 -1.56
CA LYS A 172 3.14 -25.73 -1.05
C LYS A 172 4.39 -25.56 -1.92
N GLY A 173 4.63 -24.32 -2.36
CA GLY A 173 5.76 -23.95 -3.20
C GLY A 173 5.46 -23.99 -4.71
N GLU A 174 4.26 -24.40 -5.10
CA GLU A 174 3.82 -24.33 -6.49
C GLU A 174 2.91 -23.13 -6.72
N ARG A 175 2.98 -22.57 -7.93
CA ARG A 175 2.16 -21.43 -8.34
C ARG A 175 0.76 -21.85 -8.75
N GLY A 176 -0.25 -21.09 -8.31
CA GLY A 176 -1.63 -21.26 -8.69
C GLY A 176 -2.36 -19.94 -8.87
N GLU A 177 -3.52 -19.99 -9.51
CA GLU A 177 -4.44 -18.86 -9.55
C GLU A 177 -4.94 -18.56 -8.13
N ILE A 178 -4.92 -17.30 -7.75
CA ILE A 178 -5.39 -16.85 -6.45
C ILE A 178 -6.90 -16.77 -6.46
N ILE A 179 -7.54 -17.55 -5.58
CA ILE A 179 -8.96 -17.51 -5.32
C ILE A 179 -9.17 -16.97 -3.91
N ILE A 180 -10.06 -15.97 -3.78
CA ILE A 180 -10.22 -15.21 -2.55
C ILE A 180 -11.66 -15.32 -2.03
N THR A 181 -11.81 -15.56 -0.73
CA THR A 181 -13.07 -15.44 -0.02
C THR A 181 -12.98 -14.34 1.03
N SER A 182 -13.93 -13.38 0.99
CA SER A 182 -14.04 -12.34 2.01
C SER A 182 -14.69 -12.88 3.27
N LEU A 183 -14.12 -12.56 4.45
CA LEU A 183 -14.65 -12.98 5.74
C LEU A 183 -15.48 -11.89 6.46
N TYR A 184 -15.45 -10.65 5.99
CA TYR A 184 -16.07 -9.51 6.71
C TYR A 184 -17.01 -8.65 5.86
N ASN A 185 -16.95 -8.73 4.52
CA ASN A 185 -17.82 -7.93 3.66
C ASN A 185 -19.14 -8.63 3.40
N TYR A 186 -20.10 -8.43 4.31
CA TYR A 186 -21.44 -9.03 4.19
C TYR A 186 -22.36 -8.29 3.21
N THR A 187 -22.04 -7.09 2.81
CA THR A 187 -22.83 -6.31 1.85
C THR A 187 -22.63 -6.81 0.42
N MET A 188 -21.42 -7.24 0.10
CA MET A 188 -21.05 -7.87 -1.16
C MET A 188 -20.16 -9.08 -0.85
N PRO A 189 -20.76 -10.21 -0.45
CA PRO A 189 -19.99 -11.38 -0.04
C PRO A 189 -19.38 -12.06 -1.27
N LEU A 190 -18.09 -11.85 -1.47
CA LEU A 190 -17.33 -12.54 -2.49
C LEU A 190 -16.79 -13.86 -1.92
N ILE A 191 -17.33 -14.98 -2.42
CA ILE A 191 -16.95 -16.32 -2.02
C ILE A 191 -16.27 -17.01 -3.19
N ARG A 192 -15.04 -17.49 -2.98
CA ARG A 192 -14.19 -18.12 -4.00
C ARG A 192 -14.09 -17.29 -5.29
N TYR A 193 -13.89 -16.00 -5.12
CA TYR A 193 -13.73 -15.05 -6.22
C TYR A 193 -12.38 -15.28 -6.92
N ARG A 194 -12.42 -15.44 -8.22
CA ARG A 194 -11.23 -15.61 -9.07
C ARG A 194 -10.68 -14.23 -9.41
N GLN A 195 -9.59 -13.85 -8.77
CA GLN A 195 -8.96 -12.55 -8.94
C GLN A 195 -8.27 -12.42 -10.30
N GLY A 196 -7.77 -13.55 -10.84
CA GLY A 196 -6.99 -13.57 -12.06
C GLY A 196 -5.47 -13.46 -11.84
N ASP A 197 -5.05 -13.18 -10.62
CA ASP A 197 -3.65 -13.13 -10.24
C ASP A 197 -3.08 -14.54 -10.01
N ILE A 198 -1.76 -14.67 -10.14
CA ILE A 198 -1.00 -15.91 -9.89
C ILE A 198 -0.06 -15.69 -8.71
N GLY A 199 -0.11 -16.58 -7.74
CA GLY A 199 0.74 -16.54 -6.56
C GLY A 199 1.45 -17.85 -6.28
#